data_75ddf7fea9a5048e559cf4786858a405
#
_entry.id   75ddf7fea9a5048e559cf4786858a405
#
_cell.length_a   1.000
_cell.length_b   1.000
_cell.length_c   1.000
_cell.angle_alpha   90.00
_cell.angle_beta   90.00
_cell.angle_gamma   90.00
#
_symmetry.space_group_name_H-M   'P 1'
#
loop_
_entity.id
_entity.type
_entity.pdbx_description
1 polymer ?
#
loop_
_entity_poly.entity_id
_entity_poly.type
_entity_poly.pdbx_seq_one_letter_code
_entity_poly.pdbx_strand_id
1 'polypeptide(L)'
;MAKTESKEIANWKDDMEKAAAKTAKAERPTDSFISLQGGIMTYQDQSIPDNQLECVVVAVSFARTCFMRPYDPEDKDPPECFSNALDQADLVPHENVVAPFAAVCNEKACEWAVFGTALQGKGPRCKTRRKMVVMPVSALDDAADAELAVMTVPPTSGKNWSAYANKIATGAGLPPWGVKTMITVKPHAKKQFEVTFESTGAITSEIHMAGIHSRIQAAEATLLQPYTYETEEPAEATAEAKY
;
A
#
# COMPACT_ATOMS: atom_id res chain seq x y z
N MET A 1 -45.25 28.33 17.29
CA MET A 1 -44.85 26.91 17.36
C MET A 1 -43.98 26.45 16.14
N ALA A 2 -44.16 27.00 14.93
CA ALA A 2 -43.37 26.56 13.74
C ALA A 2 -41.90 26.86 13.69
N LYS A 3 -41.38 27.83 14.51
CA LYS A 3 -39.95 28.17 14.52
C LYS A 3 -39.04 27.27 15.37
N THR A 4 -39.63 26.51 16.30
CA THR A 4 -38.89 25.61 17.19
C THR A 4 -38.66 24.27 16.50
N GLU A 5 -39.66 23.75 15.77
CA GLU A 5 -39.56 22.50 15.01
C GLU A 5 -38.51 22.56 13.88
N SER A 6 -38.32 23.71 13.23
CA SER A 6 -37.33 23.82 12.15
C SER A 6 -35.87 23.82 12.67
N LYS A 7 -35.62 24.27 13.91
CA LYS A 7 -34.31 24.21 14.55
C LYS A 7 -33.94 22.81 15.04
N GLU A 8 -34.91 22.05 15.55
CA GLU A 8 -34.70 20.67 15.98
C GLU A 8 -34.45 19.77 14.77
N ILE A 9 -35.17 19.98 13.64
CA ILE A 9 -34.95 19.26 12.40
C ILE A 9 -33.56 19.55 11.78
N ALA A 10 -33.05 20.78 11.90
CA ALA A 10 -31.70 21.11 11.44
C ALA A 10 -30.62 20.44 12.33
N ASN A 11 -30.82 20.41 13.66
CA ASN A 11 -29.87 19.80 14.58
C ASN A 11 -29.68 18.30 14.38
N TRP A 12 -30.77 17.55 14.18
CA TRP A 12 -30.60 16.09 14.03
C TRP A 12 -29.93 15.68 12.71
N LYS A 13 -30.03 16.48 11.65
CA LYS A 13 -29.31 16.25 10.40
C LYS A 13 -27.80 16.45 10.59
N ASP A 14 -27.41 17.55 11.23
CA ASP A 14 -26.00 17.80 11.56
C ASP A 14 -25.45 16.72 12.51
N ASP A 15 -26.26 16.25 13.46
CA ASP A 15 -25.84 15.18 14.37
C ASP A 15 -25.76 13.82 13.67
N MET A 16 -26.63 13.56 12.69
CA MET A 16 -26.55 12.37 11.83
C MET A 16 -25.29 12.41 10.96
N GLU A 17 -24.98 13.54 10.33
CA GLU A 17 -23.75 13.69 9.54
C GLU A 17 -22.49 13.50 10.40
N LYS A 18 -22.47 14.09 11.60
CA LYS A 18 -21.36 13.92 12.55
C LYS A 18 -21.26 12.46 13.04
N ALA A 19 -22.40 11.83 13.33
CA ALA A 19 -22.43 10.44 13.72
C ALA A 19 -21.98 9.51 12.59
N ALA A 20 -22.42 9.76 11.36
CA ALA A 20 -22.00 9.02 10.19
C ALA A 20 -20.50 9.19 9.94
N ALA A 21 -19.97 10.41 10.02
CA ALA A 21 -18.54 10.68 9.89
C ALA A 21 -17.72 10.01 11.01
N LYS A 22 -18.24 10.01 12.26
CA LYS A 22 -17.60 9.33 13.37
C LYS A 22 -17.59 7.81 13.20
N THR A 23 -18.71 7.23 12.75
CA THR A 23 -18.82 5.79 12.47
C THR A 23 -17.90 5.40 11.33
N ALA A 24 -17.91 6.14 10.22
CA ALA A 24 -17.01 5.91 9.10
C ALA A 24 -15.52 5.99 9.49
N LYS A 25 -15.18 6.86 10.45
CA LYS A 25 -13.82 6.97 10.97
C LYS A 25 -13.45 5.84 11.94
N ALA A 26 -14.40 5.35 12.74
CA ALA A 26 -14.19 4.28 13.73
C ALA A 26 -14.14 2.89 13.07
N GLU A 27 -14.97 2.69 12.03
CA GLU A 27 -15.07 1.43 11.28
C GLU A 27 -14.18 1.39 10.03
N ARG A 28 -13.31 2.41 9.84
CA ARG A 28 -12.33 2.36 8.75
C ARG A 28 -11.46 1.13 8.96
N PRO A 29 -11.34 0.25 7.95
CA PRO A 29 -10.29 -0.75 7.96
C PRO A 29 -8.97 -0.03 8.19
N THR A 30 -8.19 -0.51 9.13
CA THR A 30 -6.93 0.13 9.56
C THR A 30 -5.97 0.31 8.38
N ASP A 31 -6.18 -0.45 7.28
CA ASP A 31 -5.37 -0.43 6.08
C ASP A 31 -6.25 -0.38 4.83
N SER A 32 -6.28 0.77 4.17
CA SER A 32 -6.90 0.88 2.84
C SER A 32 -5.96 0.29 1.79
N PHE A 33 -6.18 -0.97 1.40
CA PHE A 33 -5.37 -1.64 0.38
C PHE A 33 -6.06 -1.67 -0.98
N ILE A 34 -5.28 -1.39 -2.03
CA ILE A 34 -5.64 -1.69 -3.41
C ILE A 34 -5.05 -3.06 -3.75
N SER A 35 -5.91 -4.03 -3.99
CA SER A 35 -5.53 -5.37 -4.41
C SER A 35 -5.37 -5.43 -5.94
N LEU A 36 -4.39 -6.21 -6.40
CA LEU A 36 -4.14 -6.51 -7.82
C LEU A 36 -4.29 -8.02 -8.10
N GLN A 37 -5.02 -8.73 -7.26
CA GLN A 37 -5.15 -10.17 -7.36
C GLN A 37 -5.84 -10.58 -8.66
N GLY A 38 -5.29 -11.60 -9.34
CA GLY A 38 -5.84 -12.08 -10.61
C GLY A 38 -5.78 -11.09 -11.77
N GLY A 39 -5.08 -9.95 -11.63
CA GLY A 39 -5.03 -8.90 -12.64
C GLY A 39 -6.25 -7.98 -12.63
N ILE A 40 -7.04 -8.03 -11.57
CA ILE A 40 -8.15 -7.13 -11.31
C ILE A 40 -7.74 -6.17 -10.20
N MET A 41 -7.92 -4.87 -10.45
CA MET A 41 -7.69 -3.84 -9.46
C MET A 41 -8.94 -3.66 -8.62
N THR A 42 -8.85 -3.91 -7.30
CA THR A 42 -9.98 -3.75 -6.36
C THR A 42 -9.58 -2.84 -5.20
N TYR A 43 -10.53 -2.10 -4.70
CA TYR A 43 -10.42 -1.27 -3.50
C TYR A 43 -11.68 -1.46 -2.67
N GLN A 44 -11.54 -1.81 -1.39
CA GLN A 44 -12.66 -2.12 -0.48
C GLN A 44 -13.64 -3.13 -1.12
N ASP A 45 -13.10 -4.23 -1.66
CA ASP A 45 -13.84 -5.29 -2.35
C ASP A 45 -14.62 -4.87 -3.61
N GLN A 46 -14.46 -3.62 -4.05
CA GLN A 46 -15.05 -3.13 -5.30
C GLN A 46 -14.02 -3.07 -6.41
N SER A 47 -14.38 -3.60 -7.58
CA SER A 47 -13.51 -3.50 -8.76
C SER A 47 -13.41 -2.05 -9.24
N ILE A 48 -12.17 -1.59 -9.46
CA ILE A 48 -11.92 -0.28 -10.05
C ILE A 48 -12.24 -0.37 -11.55
N PRO A 49 -13.09 0.54 -12.10
CA PRO A 49 -13.50 0.53 -13.50
C PRO A 49 -12.30 0.47 -14.45
N ASP A 50 -12.41 -0.36 -15.48
CA ASP A 50 -11.41 -0.54 -16.54
C ASP A 50 -10.00 -0.94 -16.03
N ASN A 51 -9.88 -1.32 -14.76
CA ASN A 51 -8.58 -1.51 -14.08
C ASN A 51 -7.66 -0.29 -14.19
N GLN A 52 -8.23 0.92 -14.13
CA GLN A 52 -7.54 2.19 -14.26
C GLN A 52 -7.80 3.07 -13.04
N LEU A 53 -6.74 3.57 -12.44
CA LEU A 53 -6.78 4.48 -11.30
C LEU A 53 -5.98 5.73 -11.61
N GLU A 54 -6.64 6.89 -11.68
CA GLU A 54 -5.95 8.17 -11.73
C GLU A 54 -5.69 8.65 -10.29
N CYS A 55 -4.42 8.76 -9.93
CA CYS A 55 -4.01 9.07 -8.57
C CYS A 55 -2.73 9.90 -8.52
N VAL A 56 -2.38 10.36 -7.32
CA VAL A 56 -1.07 10.90 -6.97
C VAL A 56 -0.33 9.82 -6.19
N VAL A 57 0.90 9.48 -6.60
CA VAL A 57 1.76 8.57 -5.86
C VAL A 57 2.51 9.36 -4.80
N VAL A 58 2.02 9.35 -3.56
CA VAL A 58 2.51 10.19 -2.44
C VAL A 58 3.86 9.71 -1.94
N ALA A 59 4.03 8.39 -1.78
CA ALA A 59 5.28 7.78 -1.34
C ALA A 59 5.47 6.40 -1.99
N VAL A 60 6.72 5.96 -2.08
CA VAL A 60 7.10 4.65 -2.61
C VAL A 60 8.22 4.06 -1.77
N SER A 61 8.14 2.77 -1.50
CA SER A 61 9.20 2.02 -0.85
C SER A 61 9.56 0.75 -1.61
N PHE A 62 10.70 0.21 -1.26
CA PHE A 62 11.13 -1.12 -1.64
C PHE A 62 10.74 -2.08 -0.52
N ALA A 63 10.13 -3.20 -0.91
CA ALA A 63 9.80 -4.26 0.02
C ALA A 63 10.37 -5.58 -0.50
N ARG A 64 10.91 -6.39 0.38
CA ARG A 64 11.29 -7.77 0.10
C ARG A 64 10.56 -8.70 1.02
N THR A 65 10.10 -9.82 0.47
CA THR A 65 9.42 -10.87 1.23
C THR A 65 9.93 -12.23 0.78
N CYS A 66 10.22 -13.09 1.74
CA CYS A 66 10.64 -14.45 1.53
C CYS A 66 9.70 -15.39 2.29
N PHE A 67 8.98 -16.23 1.56
CA PHE A 67 8.17 -17.31 2.11
C PHE A 67 8.89 -18.63 1.93
N MET A 68 9.04 -19.40 3.00
CA MET A 68 9.68 -20.72 2.95
C MET A 68 8.69 -21.85 2.62
N ARG A 69 7.42 -21.51 2.53
CA ARG A 69 6.31 -22.40 2.19
C ARG A 69 5.69 -22.04 0.83
N PRO A 70 4.98 -22.98 0.17
CA PRO A 70 4.19 -22.69 -1.03
C PRO A 70 3.14 -21.61 -0.76
N TYR A 71 2.74 -20.88 -1.80
CA TYR A 71 1.63 -19.94 -1.70
C TYR A 71 0.33 -20.67 -1.42
N ASP A 72 -0.35 -20.30 -0.35
CA ASP A 72 -1.69 -20.71 0.01
C ASP A 72 -2.53 -19.44 0.21
N PRO A 73 -3.67 -19.26 -0.49
CA PRO A 73 -4.52 -18.08 -0.31
C PRO A 73 -5.22 -18.04 1.07
N GLU A 74 -5.34 -19.17 1.75
CA GLU A 74 -5.92 -19.30 3.09
C GLU A 74 -4.88 -18.99 4.19
N ASP A 75 -3.59 -19.07 3.85
CA ASP A 75 -2.49 -18.80 4.78
C ASP A 75 -2.27 -17.29 4.95
N LYS A 76 -2.57 -16.79 6.13
CA LYS A 76 -2.39 -15.39 6.52
C LYS A 76 -1.08 -15.14 7.27
N ASP A 77 -0.28 -16.17 7.50
CA ASP A 77 0.98 -16.01 8.20
C ASP A 77 1.92 -15.05 7.47
N PRO A 78 2.64 -14.21 8.20
CA PRO A 78 3.62 -13.31 7.63
C PRO A 78 4.79 -14.06 6.99
N PRO A 79 5.56 -13.41 6.10
CA PRO A 79 6.75 -14.01 5.51
C PRO A 79 7.81 -14.31 6.57
N GLU A 80 8.54 -15.41 6.45
CA GLU A 80 9.60 -15.78 7.38
C GLU A 80 10.76 -14.79 7.38
N CYS A 81 10.96 -14.05 6.28
CA CYS A 81 11.89 -12.94 6.23
C CYS A 81 11.32 -11.81 5.38
N PHE A 82 11.43 -10.59 5.88
CA PHE A 82 11.00 -9.41 5.15
C PHE A 82 11.92 -8.21 5.42
N SER A 83 11.85 -7.23 4.52
CA SER A 83 12.57 -5.97 4.58
C SER A 83 11.73 -4.89 3.91
N ASN A 84 11.67 -3.70 4.52
CA ASN A 84 11.05 -2.51 3.96
C ASN A 84 12.04 -1.34 4.09
N ALA A 85 12.25 -0.59 3.01
CA ALA A 85 13.10 0.61 3.03
C ALA A 85 12.62 1.61 1.97
N LEU A 86 12.86 2.90 2.19
CA LEU A 86 12.59 3.94 1.19
C LEU A 86 13.63 3.90 0.05
N ASP A 87 14.87 3.55 0.36
CA ASP A 87 15.92 3.30 -0.65
C ASP A 87 16.24 1.81 -0.75
N GLN A 88 16.55 1.37 -1.96
CA GLN A 88 16.95 -0.02 -2.22
C GLN A 88 18.28 -0.38 -1.52
N ALA A 89 19.15 0.59 -1.36
CA ALA A 89 20.45 0.38 -0.70
C ALA A 89 20.31 0.08 0.80
N ASP A 90 19.24 0.57 1.42
CA ASP A 90 18.98 0.44 2.85
C ASP A 90 18.19 -0.84 3.22
N LEU A 91 17.93 -1.70 2.24
CA LEU A 91 17.22 -2.96 2.48
C LEU A 91 18.05 -3.90 3.36
N VAL A 92 17.59 -4.11 4.59
CA VAL A 92 18.10 -5.09 5.55
C VAL A 92 16.93 -5.91 6.10
N PRO A 93 17.12 -7.14 6.57
CA PRO A 93 16.07 -7.88 7.26
C PRO A 93 15.51 -7.05 8.42
N HIS A 94 14.19 -7.02 8.56
CA HIS A 94 13.54 -6.28 9.63
C HIS A 94 13.89 -6.88 11.00
N GLU A 95 13.97 -6.07 12.04
CA GLU A 95 14.30 -6.51 13.41
C GLU A 95 13.35 -7.56 13.97
N ASN A 96 12.07 -7.57 13.52
CA ASN A 96 11.07 -8.58 13.91
C ASN A 96 11.30 -9.94 13.22
N VAL A 97 12.26 -10.07 12.32
CA VAL A 97 12.58 -11.35 11.69
C VAL A 97 13.39 -12.19 12.69
N VAL A 98 12.80 -13.31 13.15
CA VAL A 98 13.35 -14.17 14.21
C VAL A 98 14.70 -14.77 13.82
N ALA A 99 14.88 -15.12 12.55
CA ALA A 99 16.11 -15.72 12.03
C ALA A 99 16.40 -15.15 10.64
N PRO A 100 17.07 -14.00 10.52
CA PRO A 100 17.39 -13.42 9.23
C PRO A 100 18.35 -14.34 8.47
N PHE A 101 18.06 -14.57 7.19
CA PHE A 101 18.87 -15.43 6.33
C PHE A 101 20.17 -14.76 5.90
N ALA A 102 20.25 -13.44 6.01
CA ALA A 102 21.43 -12.64 5.72
C ALA A 102 21.38 -11.28 6.44
N ALA A 103 22.55 -10.65 6.61
CA ALA A 103 22.63 -9.31 7.20
C ALA A 103 22.17 -8.20 6.22
N VAL A 104 22.19 -8.46 4.93
CA VAL A 104 21.84 -7.50 3.86
C VAL A 104 20.94 -8.17 2.82
N CYS A 105 19.90 -7.46 2.39
CA CYS A 105 18.91 -7.98 1.43
C CYS A 105 19.32 -7.74 -0.02
N ASN A 106 20.33 -8.43 -0.53
CA ASN A 106 20.70 -8.39 -1.94
C ASN A 106 21.13 -9.75 -2.47
N GLU A 107 21.24 -9.89 -3.79
CA GLU A 107 21.60 -11.14 -4.48
C GLU A 107 23.01 -11.65 -4.15
N LYS A 108 23.92 -10.79 -3.68
CA LYS A 108 25.29 -11.16 -3.33
C LYS A 108 25.41 -11.69 -1.90
N ALA A 109 24.54 -11.21 -1.01
CA ALA A 109 24.60 -11.52 0.42
C ALA A 109 23.58 -12.57 0.87
N CYS A 110 22.46 -12.73 0.13
CA CYS A 110 21.37 -13.62 0.51
C CYS A 110 21.07 -14.63 -0.60
N GLU A 111 21.25 -15.90 -0.32
CA GLU A 111 20.98 -17.00 -1.27
C GLU A 111 19.53 -17.02 -1.78
N TRP A 112 18.56 -16.63 -0.96
CA TRP A 112 17.14 -16.61 -1.32
C TRP A 112 16.75 -15.46 -2.28
N ALA A 113 17.64 -14.49 -2.45
CA ALA A 113 17.48 -13.41 -3.43
C ALA A 113 18.00 -13.79 -4.83
N VAL A 114 18.68 -14.93 -4.95
CA VAL A 114 19.25 -15.43 -6.20
C VAL A 114 18.18 -16.05 -7.08
N PHE A 115 18.29 -15.81 -8.39
CA PHE A 115 17.39 -16.37 -9.39
C PHE A 115 17.48 -17.91 -9.41
N GLY A 116 16.35 -18.60 -9.46
CA GLY A 116 16.29 -20.07 -9.44
C GLY A 116 15.98 -20.68 -8.07
N THR A 117 15.86 -19.89 -7.01
CA THR A 117 15.57 -20.37 -5.65
C THR A 117 14.08 -20.43 -5.31
N ALA A 118 13.20 -19.96 -6.22
CA ALA A 118 11.76 -20.03 -6.02
C ALA A 118 11.25 -21.46 -5.82
N LEU A 119 10.29 -21.65 -4.93
CA LEU A 119 9.62 -22.95 -4.73
C LEU A 119 8.93 -23.45 -5.99
N GLN A 120 8.40 -22.52 -6.78
CA GLN A 120 7.77 -22.77 -8.06
C GLN A 120 8.28 -21.76 -9.09
N GLY A 121 8.65 -22.25 -10.28
CA GLY A 121 9.17 -21.41 -11.36
C GLY A 121 10.67 -21.11 -11.26
N LYS A 122 11.11 -20.09 -12.01
CA LYS A 122 12.53 -19.76 -12.20
C LYS A 122 13.01 -18.52 -11.44
N GLY A 123 12.12 -17.84 -10.71
CA GLY A 123 12.45 -16.59 -10.01
C GLY A 123 13.25 -16.79 -8.72
N PRO A 124 13.60 -15.70 -8.02
CA PRO A 124 14.09 -15.77 -6.65
C PRO A 124 12.94 -16.09 -5.69
N ARG A 125 13.25 -16.76 -4.58
CA ARG A 125 12.29 -16.99 -3.50
C ARG A 125 11.98 -15.67 -2.80
N CYS A 126 13.00 -14.91 -2.43
CA CYS A 126 12.85 -13.55 -1.91
C CYS A 126 12.54 -12.58 -3.04
N LYS A 127 11.31 -12.06 -3.06
CA LYS A 127 10.82 -11.21 -4.14
C LYS A 127 10.89 -9.74 -3.76
N THR A 128 11.49 -8.92 -4.61
CA THR A 128 11.49 -7.46 -4.47
C THR A 128 10.24 -6.88 -5.11
N ARG A 129 9.52 -6.07 -4.36
CA ARG A 129 8.29 -5.38 -4.77
C ARG A 129 8.44 -3.87 -4.55
N ARG A 130 7.54 -3.09 -5.11
CA ARG A 130 7.33 -1.69 -4.74
C ARG A 130 6.03 -1.59 -3.97
N LYS A 131 6.07 -1.05 -2.76
CA LYS A 131 4.87 -0.59 -2.08
C LYS A 131 4.68 0.89 -2.37
N MET A 132 3.46 1.31 -2.63
CA MET A 132 3.11 2.69 -2.95
C MET A 132 1.95 3.13 -2.08
N VAL A 133 2.02 4.36 -1.60
CA VAL A 133 0.86 5.05 -1.04
C VAL A 133 0.33 5.98 -2.12
N VAL A 134 -0.94 5.83 -2.43
CA VAL A 134 -1.62 6.61 -3.47
C VAL A 134 -2.81 7.37 -2.90
N MET A 135 -3.09 8.53 -3.50
CA MET A 135 -4.24 9.37 -3.26
C MET A 135 -5.03 9.52 -4.55
N PRO A 136 -6.34 9.24 -4.61
CA PRO A 136 -7.14 9.48 -5.80
C PRO A 136 -7.10 10.97 -6.22
N VAL A 137 -7.05 11.24 -7.52
CA VAL A 137 -7.04 12.63 -8.03
C VAL A 137 -8.32 13.38 -7.63
N SER A 138 -9.44 12.67 -7.49
CA SER A 138 -10.72 13.24 -7.00
C SER A 138 -10.65 13.80 -5.58
N ALA A 139 -9.63 13.44 -4.79
CA ALA A 139 -9.44 13.91 -3.42
C ALA A 139 -8.43 15.06 -3.30
N LEU A 140 -7.96 15.63 -4.42
CA LEU A 140 -6.94 16.69 -4.42
C LEU A 140 -7.40 17.97 -3.73
N ASP A 141 -8.66 18.31 -3.80
CA ASP A 141 -9.22 19.51 -3.17
C ASP A 141 -9.18 19.44 -1.63
N ASP A 142 -9.11 18.21 -1.09
CA ASP A 142 -8.96 17.93 0.35
C ASP A 142 -7.72 17.08 0.63
N ALA A 143 -6.63 17.34 -0.08
CA ALA A 143 -5.43 16.51 -0.07
C ALA A 143 -4.82 16.30 1.33
N ALA A 144 -4.95 17.29 2.23
CA ALA A 144 -4.43 17.21 3.60
C ALA A 144 -5.14 16.14 4.44
N ASP A 145 -6.44 15.92 4.22
CA ASP A 145 -7.28 14.97 4.97
C ASP A 145 -7.73 13.78 4.13
N ALA A 146 -7.32 13.73 2.85
CA ALA A 146 -7.67 12.67 1.92
C ALA A 146 -7.30 11.28 2.43
N GLU A 147 -8.16 10.31 2.13
CA GLU A 147 -7.86 8.91 2.40
C GLU A 147 -6.73 8.44 1.47
N LEU A 148 -5.74 7.79 2.07
CA LEU A 148 -4.60 7.21 1.37
C LEU A 148 -4.79 5.70 1.26
N ALA A 149 -4.41 5.13 0.12
CA ALA A 149 -4.46 3.69 -0.08
C ALA A 149 -3.06 3.13 -0.37
N VAL A 150 -2.79 1.93 0.13
CA VAL A 150 -1.54 1.22 -0.14
C VAL A 150 -1.74 0.24 -1.30
N MET A 151 -0.80 0.23 -2.23
CA MET A 151 -0.76 -0.71 -3.34
C MET A 151 0.61 -1.39 -3.42
N THR A 152 0.63 -2.68 -3.71
CA THR A 152 1.87 -3.42 -3.95
C THR A 152 2.03 -3.74 -5.44
N VAL A 153 3.04 -3.16 -6.07
CA VAL A 153 3.40 -3.44 -7.47
C VAL A 153 4.24 -4.72 -7.53
N PRO A 154 3.83 -5.71 -8.35
CA PRO A 154 4.54 -6.97 -8.45
C PRO A 154 5.95 -6.79 -9.05
N PRO A 155 6.90 -7.71 -8.77
CA PRO A 155 8.27 -7.65 -9.30
C PRO A 155 8.32 -7.53 -10.82
N THR A 156 7.38 -8.17 -11.51
CA THR A 156 7.27 -8.18 -12.98
C THR A 156 7.00 -6.80 -13.59
N SER A 157 6.45 -5.87 -12.80
CA SER A 157 6.12 -4.50 -13.21
C SER A 157 7.05 -3.43 -12.60
N GLY A 158 8.02 -3.84 -11.78
CA GLY A 158 8.98 -2.92 -11.14
C GLY A 158 9.77 -2.08 -12.14
N LYS A 159 10.12 -2.65 -13.31
CA LYS A 159 10.80 -1.93 -14.40
C LYS A 159 9.94 -0.83 -15.02
N ASN A 160 8.61 -1.08 -15.15
CA ASN A 160 7.67 -0.08 -15.68
C ASN A 160 7.62 1.14 -14.76
N TRP A 161 7.57 0.90 -13.44
CA TRP A 161 7.65 1.97 -12.45
C TRP A 161 8.98 2.74 -12.55
N SER A 162 10.10 2.05 -12.56
CA SER A 162 11.42 2.71 -12.61
C SER A 162 11.59 3.56 -13.87
N ALA A 163 11.14 3.07 -15.02
CA ALA A 163 11.16 3.83 -16.28
C ALA A 163 10.26 5.06 -16.22
N TYR A 164 9.05 4.93 -15.64
CA TYR A 164 8.13 6.03 -15.45
C TYR A 164 8.69 7.09 -14.51
N ALA A 165 9.12 6.71 -13.30
CA ALA A 165 9.67 7.63 -12.29
C ALA A 165 10.89 8.39 -12.83
N ASN A 166 11.79 7.70 -13.54
CA ASN A 166 12.93 8.34 -14.17
C ASN A 166 12.50 9.33 -15.26
N LYS A 167 11.53 8.97 -16.10
CA LYS A 167 11.01 9.85 -17.15
C LYS A 167 10.45 11.15 -16.60
N ILE A 168 9.64 11.12 -15.51
CA ILE A 168 9.09 12.34 -14.90
C ILE A 168 10.19 13.15 -14.20
N ALA A 169 11.10 12.50 -13.47
CA ALA A 169 12.19 13.18 -12.80
C ALA A 169 13.14 13.89 -13.76
N THR A 170 13.54 13.23 -14.86
CA THR A 170 14.49 13.80 -15.83
C THR A 170 13.81 14.71 -16.87
N GLY A 171 12.57 14.42 -17.26
CA GLY A 171 11.87 15.19 -18.29
C GLY A 171 11.13 16.41 -17.76
N ALA A 172 10.47 16.29 -16.62
CA ALA A 172 9.69 17.37 -16.01
C ALA A 172 10.36 17.99 -14.77
N GLY A 173 11.41 17.37 -14.22
CA GLY A 173 12.05 17.81 -12.98
C GLY A 173 11.15 17.67 -11.75
N LEU A 174 10.13 16.79 -11.81
CA LEU A 174 9.13 16.63 -10.77
C LEU A 174 9.28 15.26 -10.07
N PRO A 175 9.04 15.19 -8.77
CA PRO A 175 8.89 13.92 -8.07
C PRO A 175 7.54 13.27 -8.42
N PRO A 176 7.35 11.96 -8.14
CA PRO A 176 6.08 11.25 -8.41
C PRO A 176 4.85 11.91 -7.77
N TRP A 177 4.99 12.50 -6.60
CA TRP A 177 3.90 13.21 -5.92
C TRP A 177 3.58 14.60 -6.51
N GLY A 178 4.40 15.10 -7.43
CA GLY A 178 4.16 16.35 -8.18
C GLY A 178 3.35 16.17 -9.46
N VAL A 179 2.96 14.93 -9.80
CA VAL A 179 2.23 14.63 -11.03
C VAL A 179 1.02 13.74 -10.77
N LYS A 180 -0.02 13.92 -11.57
CA LYS A 180 -1.14 12.98 -11.66
C LYS A 180 -0.70 11.79 -12.49
N THR A 181 -0.94 10.59 -11.98
CA THR A 181 -0.50 9.33 -12.56
C THR A 181 -1.69 8.45 -12.84
N MET A 182 -1.84 7.99 -14.07
CA MET A 182 -2.74 6.90 -14.43
C MET A 182 -2.02 5.58 -14.20
N ILE A 183 -2.53 4.77 -13.28
CA ILE A 183 -2.10 3.39 -13.04
C ILE A 183 -3.07 2.48 -13.77
N THR A 184 -2.57 1.59 -14.62
CA THR A 184 -3.41 0.65 -15.37
C THR A 184 -2.89 -0.77 -15.17
N VAL A 185 -3.80 -1.71 -14.88
CA VAL A 185 -3.51 -3.15 -14.84
C VAL A 185 -3.98 -3.77 -16.15
N LYS A 186 -3.06 -4.42 -16.88
CA LYS A 186 -3.33 -5.04 -18.18
C LYS A 186 -3.00 -6.53 -18.13
N PRO A 187 -3.83 -7.40 -18.73
CA PRO A 187 -3.49 -8.80 -18.92
C PRO A 187 -2.17 -8.94 -19.71
N HIS A 188 -1.34 -9.91 -19.34
CA HIS A 188 -0.07 -10.16 -20.03
C HIS A 188 0.14 -11.66 -20.23
N ALA A 189 0.34 -12.10 -21.48
CA ALA A 189 0.41 -13.50 -21.86
C ALA A 189 1.43 -14.37 -21.09
N LYS A 190 2.54 -13.77 -20.63
CA LYS A 190 3.61 -14.49 -19.91
C LYS A 190 3.67 -14.22 -18.42
N LYS A 191 2.98 -13.16 -17.91
CA LYS A 191 3.13 -12.68 -16.54
C LYS A 191 1.80 -12.62 -15.78
N GLN A 192 0.74 -13.22 -16.31
CA GLN A 192 -0.66 -13.03 -15.89
C GLN A 192 -1.14 -11.60 -16.15
N PHE A 193 -0.51 -10.61 -15.57
CA PHE A 193 -0.78 -9.18 -15.79
C PHE A 193 0.49 -8.35 -15.61
N GLU A 194 0.41 -7.11 -16.05
CA GLU A 194 1.41 -6.08 -15.78
C GLU A 194 0.73 -4.78 -15.34
N VAL A 195 1.46 -3.99 -14.55
CA VAL A 195 1.06 -2.65 -14.14
C VAL A 195 1.85 -1.64 -14.94
N THR A 196 1.15 -0.68 -15.55
CA THR A 196 1.74 0.43 -16.31
C THR A 196 1.40 1.76 -15.65
N PHE A 197 2.24 2.77 -15.88
CA PHE A 197 2.15 4.09 -15.29
C PHE A 197 2.30 5.15 -16.37
N GLU A 198 1.40 6.11 -16.40
CA GLU A 198 1.43 7.23 -17.35
C GLU A 198 1.11 8.52 -16.63
N SER A 199 1.84 9.61 -16.93
CA SER A 199 1.51 10.92 -16.39
C SER A 199 0.34 11.52 -17.16
N THR A 200 -0.70 11.95 -16.44
CA THR A 200 -1.85 12.67 -17.01
C THR A 200 -1.72 14.19 -16.84
N GLY A 201 -0.69 14.65 -16.13
CA GLY A 201 -0.37 16.08 -16.01
C GLY A 201 0.34 16.41 -14.70
N ALA A 202 1.00 17.55 -14.67
CA ALA A 202 1.61 18.10 -13.46
C ALA A 202 0.54 18.68 -12.52
N ILE A 203 0.81 18.67 -11.23
CA ILE A 203 -0.01 19.36 -10.22
C ILE A 203 0.54 20.78 -10.11
N THR A 204 -0.25 21.76 -10.53
CA THR A 204 0.16 23.18 -10.58
C THR A 204 -0.40 24.02 -9.45
N SER A 205 -1.41 23.52 -8.72
CA SER A 205 -2.00 24.22 -7.58
C SER A 205 -1.09 24.15 -6.37
N GLU A 206 -0.68 25.27 -5.83
CA GLU A 206 0.13 25.35 -4.60
C GLU A 206 -0.60 24.77 -3.39
N ILE A 207 -1.92 24.94 -3.33
CA ILE A 207 -2.75 24.40 -2.25
C ILE A 207 -2.73 22.86 -2.29
N HIS A 208 -2.94 22.26 -3.47
CA HIS A 208 -2.86 20.81 -3.64
C HIS A 208 -1.47 20.29 -3.31
N MET A 209 -0.42 20.97 -3.77
CA MET A 209 0.96 20.60 -3.49
C MET A 209 1.28 20.66 -1.99
N ALA A 210 0.83 21.69 -1.28
CA ALA A 210 1.00 21.79 0.16
C ALA A 210 0.25 20.69 0.92
N GLY A 211 -0.99 20.39 0.51
CA GLY A 211 -1.77 19.30 1.07
C GLY A 211 -1.10 17.94 0.88
N ILE A 212 -0.64 17.61 -0.33
CA ILE A 212 0.09 16.38 -0.61
C ILE A 212 1.38 16.31 0.21
N HIS A 213 2.16 17.40 0.22
CA HIS A 213 3.44 17.45 0.93
C HIS A 213 3.27 17.18 2.43
N SER A 214 2.21 17.67 3.06
CA SER A 214 1.90 17.41 4.47
C SER A 214 1.68 15.93 4.80
N ARG A 215 1.35 15.09 3.77
CA ARG A 215 1.05 13.68 3.93
C ARG A 215 2.24 12.75 3.69
N ILE A 216 3.34 13.26 3.12
CA ILE A 216 4.49 12.43 2.71
C ILE A 216 5.05 11.64 3.89
N GLN A 217 5.35 12.29 5.00
CA GLN A 217 5.95 11.65 6.17
C GLN A 217 5.06 10.53 6.74
N ALA A 218 3.76 10.76 6.81
CA ALA A 218 2.80 9.74 7.26
C ALA A 218 2.70 8.56 6.27
N ALA A 219 2.73 8.86 4.96
CA ALA A 219 2.73 7.84 3.91
C ALA A 219 4.00 6.98 3.95
N GLU A 220 5.17 7.58 4.14
CA GLU A 220 6.44 6.88 4.30
C GLU A 220 6.42 5.97 5.54
N ALA A 221 5.94 6.49 6.69
CA ALA A 221 5.80 5.71 7.91
C ALA A 221 4.88 4.49 7.71
N THR A 222 3.76 4.65 6.96
CA THR A 222 2.87 3.53 6.60
C THR A 222 3.59 2.47 5.78
N LEU A 223 4.43 2.87 4.82
CA LEU A 223 5.17 1.93 3.98
C LEU A 223 6.24 1.14 4.75
N LEU A 224 6.77 1.71 5.81
CA LEU A 224 7.81 1.10 6.64
C LEU A 224 7.26 0.22 7.75
N GLN A 225 5.94 0.21 7.98
CA GLN A 225 5.34 -0.64 9.00
C GLN A 225 5.69 -2.12 8.77
N PRO A 226 6.07 -2.84 9.84
CA PRO A 226 6.34 -4.27 9.77
C PRO A 226 5.06 -5.06 9.50
N TYR A 227 5.21 -6.33 9.12
CA TYR A 227 4.11 -7.27 9.18
C TYR A 227 3.75 -7.50 10.65
N THR A 228 2.46 -7.41 10.96
CA THR A 228 1.92 -7.77 12.28
C THR A 228 1.75 -9.28 12.32
N TYR A 229 2.39 -9.91 13.30
CA TYR A 229 2.10 -11.28 13.65
C TYR A 229 0.91 -11.24 14.62
N GLU A 230 -0.17 -11.93 14.33
CA GLU A 230 -1.18 -12.21 15.35
C GLU A 230 -0.52 -13.14 16.38
N THR A 231 0.02 -12.58 17.44
CA THR A 231 0.36 -13.35 18.61
C THR A 231 -0.97 -13.77 19.23
N GLU A 232 -1.37 -15.05 19.10
CA GLU A 232 -2.35 -15.62 19.98
C GLU A 232 -1.81 -15.40 21.40
N GLU A 233 -2.42 -14.47 22.15
CA GLU A 233 -2.19 -14.40 23.58
C GLU A 233 -2.57 -15.78 24.13
N PRO A 234 -1.66 -16.46 24.85
CA PRO A 234 -2.01 -17.75 25.47
C PRO A 234 -3.20 -17.48 26.37
N ALA A 235 -4.33 -18.13 26.09
CA ALA A 235 -5.51 -18.08 26.91
C ALA A 235 -5.07 -18.35 28.35
N GLU A 236 -5.19 -17.34 29.22
CA GLU A 236 -4.95 -17.50 30.65
C GLU A 236 -5.81 -18.68 31.12
N ALA A 237 -5.15 -19.76 31.47
CA ALA A 237 -5.78 -20.91 32.10
C ALA A 237 -6.36 -20.42 33.45
N THR A 238 -7.64 -20.08 33.42
CA THR A 238 -8.40 -19.90 34.65
C THR A 238 -8.40 -21.22 35.39
N ALA A 239 -7.47 -21.33 36.35
CA ALA A 239 -7.47 -22.38 37.32
C ALA A 239 -8.72 -22.22 38.20
N GLU A 240 -9.80 -22.95 37.86
CA GLU A 240 -10.91 -23.16 38.73
C GLU A 240 -10.41 -23.91 39.99
N ALA A 241 -10.26 -23.19 41.08
CA ALA A 241 -10.10 -23.78 42.39
C ALA A 241 -11.42 -24.46 42.77
N LYS A 242 -11.42 -25.80 42.78
CA LYS A 242 -12.48 -26.60 43.42
C LYS A 242 -12.31 -26.47 44.93
N TYR A 243 -13.36 -25.95 45.58
CA TYR A 243 -13.70 -26.25 46.94
C TYR A 243 -15.07 -26.92 46.99
#